data_132f1006d9d058b70261fc084cc3a4bb
#
_entry.id   132f1006d9d058b70261fc084cc3a4bb
#
_cell.length_a   1.000
_cell.length_b   1.000
_cell.length_c   1.000
_cell.angle_alpha   90.00
_cell.angle_beta   90.00
_cell.angle_gamma   90.00
#
_symmetry.space_group_name_H-M   'P 1'
#
loop_
_entity.id
_entity.type
_entity.pdbx_description
1 polymer ?
#
loop_
_entity_poly.entity_id
_entity_poly.type
_entity_poly.pdbx_seq_one_letter_code
_entity_poly.pdbx_strand_id
1 'polypeptide(L)'
;MAKDKKVEQITNLEDDFAQWYTDICRKAELVEYASVKGFTILRPYGFAIWENMQRLMDAEFKKTGHENVAMPVLIPESLLKKEGELVNGFAPEVAWVTMGGSEKLEERLAFRPTSETMFCDHWSRVLQTYRELPMLYNQWCSVIRWEKTTRPFLRSREFWWQEGHTIHETSEEAIHETEQQLNCYADFFENVLAIPVVPGQKTEKEKFAGAEATYTVECLMKDHKALQGATSHYFGDKFSRAYNVTFTGRDNKLQYPFQTSWGSTTRMIGAVIMAHGDNNGLVLPPKIAPIQVIVLPVAMHKAGVLEKASELKDRLVKAGLRVKLDDSDNSMGWKCAQYEMKGVPVRVEIGPRDIEAGQCVLVRRNDGEKTVVPLENLEAAVSEQLELVQKGMFEKAKQNLDNHIYEAHSLEEARQLQDEHGGFIKTMWCGELECELKMKEEGGMSSRCMPLKQEHLGDTCPICGKPARKMIYWGIAY
;
A
#
# COMPACT_ATOMS: atom_id res chain seq x y z
N MET A 1 32.70 -22.60 -21.14
CA MET A 1 31.24 -22.59 -21.44
C MET A 1 30.53 -22.01 -20.22
N ALA A 2 29.99 -20.81 -20.32
CA ALA A 2 29.15 -20.24 -19.27
C ALA A 2 27.89 -21.12 -19.16
N LYS A 3 27.60 -21.63 -17.96
CA LYS A 3 26.32 -22.34 -17.73
C LYS A 3 25.21 -21.36 -18.04
N ASP A 4 24.32 -21.73 -18.97
CA ASP A 4 23.06 -21.00 -19.18
C ASP A 4 22.39 -20.77 -17.83
N LYS A 5 22.26 -19.51 -17.44
CA LYS A 5 21.50 -19.13 -16.26
C LYS A 5 20.05 -19.50 -16.51
N LYS A 6 19.56 -20.50 -15.80
CA LYS A 6 18.11 -20.79 -15.79
C LYS A 6 17.43 -19.78 -14.89
N VAL A 7 16.29 -19.22 -15.33
CA VAL A 7 15.38 -18.50 -14.45
C VAL A 7 14.82 -19.53 -13.45
N GLU A 8 15.01 -19.27 -12.17
CA GLU A 8 14.49 -20.14 -11.14
C GLU A 8 12.95 -20.09 -11.14
N GLN A 9 12.31 -21.24 -11.12
CA GLN A 9 10.87 -21.32 -10.95
C GLN A 9 10.48 -20.87 -9.54
N ILE A 10 9.33 -20.19 -9.43
CA ILE A 10 8.70 -19.88 -8.16
C ILE A 10 7.70 -20.98 -7.79
N THR A 11 7.36 -21.07 -6.51
CA THR A 11 6.28 -21.91 -6.02
C THR A 11 4.98 -21.53 -6.74
N ASN A 12 4.14 -22.53 -7.04
CA ASN A 12 2.84 -22.25 -7.64
C ASN A 12 1.89 -21.63 -6.61
N LEU A 13 1.15 -20.60 -7.02
CA LEU A 13 0.30 -19.83 -6.09
C LEU A 13 -0.87 -20.66 -5.53
N GLU A 14 -1.35 -21.66 -6.28
CA GLU A 14 -2.42 -22.56 -5.84
C GLU A 14 -1.91 -23.62 -4.85
N ASP A 15 -0.62 -23.96 -4.89
CA ASP A 15 -0.02 -24.95 -3.99
C ASP A 15 0.36 -24.35 -2.64
N ASP A 16 1.04 -23.19 -2.64
CA ASP A 16 1.43 -22.46 -1.43
C ASP A 16 1.55 -20.96 -1.73
N PHE A 17 0.47 -20.24 -1.46
CA PHE A 17 0.39 -18.79 -1.68
C PHE A 17 1.41 -18.01 -0.85
N ALA A 18 1.71 -18.47 0.36
CA ALA A 18 2.65 -17.80 1.24
C ALA A 18 4.10 -17.92 0.75
N GLN A 19 4.48 -19.11 0.26
CA GLN A 19 5.79 -19.34 -0.32
C GLN A 19 5.92 -18.67 -1.69
N TRP A 20 4.88 -18.75 -2.55
CA TRP A 20 4.80 -18.04 -3.81
C TRP A 20 5.05 -16.53 -3.64
N TYR A 21 4.38 -15.91 -2.66
CA TYR A 21 4.58 -14.50 -2.33
C TYR A 21 6.04 -14.19 -1.96
N THR A 22 6.63 -15.01 -1.09
CA THR A 22 8.01 -14.85 -0.65
C THR A 22 9.01 -15.04 -1.80
N ASP A 23 8.75 -16.01 -2.66
CA ASP A 23 9.57 -16.26 -3.85
C ASP A 23 9.56 -15.05 -4.80
N ILE A 24 8.40 -14.45 -5.06
CA ILE A 24 8.32 -13.22 -5.88
C ILE A 24 9.12 -12.10 -5.23
N CYS A 25 8.94 -11.84 -3.93
CA CYS A 25 9.68 -10.78 -3.23
C CYS A 25 11.19 -10.88 -3.44
N ARG A 26 11.75 -12.10 -3.44
CA ARG A 26 13.19 -12.33 -3.59
C ARG A 26 13.63 -12.45 -5.06
N LYS A 27 12.92 -13.23 -5.87
CA LYS A 27 13.34 -13.55 -7.25
C LYS A 27 13.08 -12.41 -8.23
N ALA A 28 12.06 -11.55 -7.97
CA ALA A 28 11.90 -10.29 -8.68
C ALA A 28 12.88 -9.20 -8.21
N GLU A 29 13.80 -9.53 -7.30
CA GLU A 29 14.82 -8.63 -6.75
C GLU A 29 14.25 -7.42 -6.00
N LEU A 30 13.14 -7.60 -5.28
CA LEU A 30 12.50 -6.54 -4.50
C LEU A 30 13.14 -6.36 -3.14
N VAL A 31 13.42 -7.47 -2.45
CA VAL A 31 14.00 -7.47 -1.09
C VAL A 31 15.06 -8.56 -0.91
N GLU A 32 15.88 -8.37 0.13
CA GLU A 32 16.71 -9.39 0.73
C GLU A 32 16.61 -9.30 2.26
N TYR A 33 16.84 -10.40 2.97
CA TYR A 33 16.83 -10.42 4.42
C TYR A 33 18.10 -9.77 4.98
N ALA A 34 17.91 -8.89 5.97
CA ALA A 34 19.03 -8.28 6.69
C ALA A 34 19.61 -9.23 7.75
N SER A 35 20.80 -8.91 8.26
CA SER A 35 21.45 -9.67 9.34
C SER A 35 20.64 -9.63 10.65
N VAL A 36 19.89 -8.57 10.89
CA VAL A 36 18.97 -8.47 12.03
C VAL A 36 17.63 -9.11 11.67
N LYS A 37 17.24 -10.13 12.41
CA LYS A 37 16.01 -10.88 12.16
C LYS A 37 14.79 -9.97 12.14
N GLY A 38 13.97 -10.11 11.10
CA GLY A 38 12.74 -9.34 10.92
C GLY A 38 12.92 -8.00 10.21
N PHE A 39 14.15 -7.66 9.85
CA PHE A 39 14.48 -6.53 8.99
C PHE A 39 14.74 -6.99 7.56
N THR A 40 14.44 -6.14 6.60
CA THR A 40 14.64 -6.42 5.17
C THR A 40 15.39 -5.26 4.50
N ILE A 41 16.22 -5.62 3.53
CA ILE A 41 16.86 -4.68 2.63
C ILE A 41 15.96 -4.53 1.42
N LEU A 42 15.44 -3.33 1.15
CA LEU A 42 14.79 -3.04 -0.12
C LEU A 42 15.88 -2.93 -1.19
N ARG A 43 15.87 -3.88 -2.14
CA ARG A 43 16.82 -3.87 -3.25
C ARG A 43 16.48 -2.75 -4.23
N PRO A 44 17.41 -2.34 -5.11
CA PRO A 44 17.21 -1.20 -6.02
C PRO A 44 15.90 -1.27 -6.81
N TYR A 45 15.50 -2.43 -7.31
CA TYR A 45 14.25 -2.58 -8.06
C TYR A 45 13.00 -2.39 -7.17
N GLY A 46 13.01 -2.98 -5.97
CA GLY A 46 11.93 -2.79 -4.99
C GLY A 46 11.84 -1.36 -4.49
N PHE A 47 12.98 -0.72 -4.24
CA PHE A 47 13.01 0.67 -3.80
C PHE A 47 12.55 1.65 -4.90
N ALA A 48 12.90 1.39 -6.17
CA ALA A 48 12.43 2.19 -7.29
C ALA A 48 10.90 2.13 -7.49
N ILE A 49 10.26 1.00 -7.16
CA ILE A 49 8.78 0.93 -7.09
C ILE A 49 8.24 1.87 -6.01
N TRP A 50 8.87 1.85 -4.82
CA TRP A 50 8.50 2.74 -3.73
C TRP A 50 8.70 4.22 -4.08
N GLU A 51 9.82 4.59 -4.70
CA GLU A 51 10.08 5.97 -5.17
C GLU A 51 9.02 6.45 -6.16
N ASN A 52 8.56 5.59 -7.07
CA ASN A 52 7.47 5.91 -7.99
C ASN A 52 6.14 6.11 -7.24
N MET A 53 5.82 5.25 -6.26
CA MET A 53 4.63 5.42 -5.41
C MET A 53 4.71 6.72 -4.62
N GLN A 54 5.85 6.97 -3.98
CA GLN A 54 6.11 8.21 -3.23
C GLN A 54 5.91 9.44 -4.10
N ARG A 55 6.55 9.50 -5.27
CA ARG A 55 6.45 10.64 -6.19
C ARG A 55 5.01 10.94 -6.61
N LEU A 56 4.22 9.89 -6.91
CA LEU A 56 2.84 10.05 -7.35
C LEU A 56 1.92 10.47 -6.21
N MET A 57 2.06 9.88 -5.04
CA MET A 57 1.24 10.17 -3.86
C MET A 57 1.59 11.55 -3.27
N ASP A 58 2.87 11.89 -3.18
CA ASP A 58 3.34 13.21 -2.70
C ASP A 58 2.81 14.36 -3.57
N ALA A 59 2.68 14.13 -4.87
CA ALA A 59 2.09 15.10 -5.78
C ALA A 59 0.61 15.38 -5.45
N GLU A 60 -0.16 14.36 -5.03
CA GLU A 60 -1.55 14.56 -4.61
C GLU A 60 -1.64 15.31 -3.28
N PHE A 61 -0.79 15.00 -2.30
CA PHE A 61 -0.74 15.73 -1.04
C PHE A 61 -0.40 17.21 -1.25
N LYS A 62 0.54 17.53 -2.11
CA LYS A 62 0.90 18.91 -2.43
C LYS A 62 -0.21 19.71 -3.11
N LYS A 63 -1.07 19.06 -3.91
CA LYS A 63 -2.26 19.71 -4.49
C LYS A 63 -3.24 20.21 -3.42
N THR A 64 -3.28 19.57 -2.27
CA THR A 64 -4.13 19.94 -1.13
C THR A 64 -3.40 20.77 -0.07
N GLY A 65 -2.20 21.27 -0.39
CA GLY A 65 -1.45 22.21 0.43
C GLY A 65 -0.56 21.60 1.50
N HIS A 66 -0.35 20.29 1.49
CA HIS A 66 0.50 19.61 2.47
C HIS A 66 1.99 19.85 2.19
N GLU A 67 2.74 20.02 3.27
CA GLU A 67 4.19 20.25 3.24
C GLU A 67 4.93 19.08 3.90
N ASN A 68 6.04 18.67 3.29
CA ASN A 68 6.88 17.61 3.84
C ASN A 68 7.78 18.16 4.94
N VAL A 69 7.84 17.43 6.05
CA VAL A 69 8.74 17.70 7.19
C VAL A 69 9.57 16.46 7.50
N ALA A 70 10.59 16.62 8.34
CA ALA A 70 11.39 15.52 8.86
C ALA A 70 11.47 15.63 10.38
N MET A 71 10.85 14.70 11.09
CA MET A 71 10.93 14.57 12.53
C MET A 71 12.09 13.64 12.93
N PRO A 72 12.73 13.86 14.11
CA PRO A 72 13.75 12.94 14.62
C PRO A 72 13.23 11.52 14.78
N VAL A 73 14.13 10.53 14.68
CA VAL A 73 13.75 9.11 14.79
C VAL A 73 13.52 8.64 16.22
N LEU A 74 14.10 9.35 17.21
CA LEU A 74 14.06 8.96 18.62
C LEU A 74 13.08 9.84 19.40
N ILE A 75 12.28 9.19 20.24
CA ILE A 75 11.26 9.79 21.11
C ILE A 75 11.64 9.52 22.56
N PRO A 76 11.73 10.55 23.44
CA PRO A 76 11.91 10.33 24.87
C PRO A 76 10.74 9.53 25.48
N GLU A 77 11.04 8.62 26.39
CA GLU A 77 10.00 7.81 27.06
C GLU A 77 8.97 8.69 27.79
N SER A 78 9.43 9.77 28.41
CA SER A 78 8.57 10.76 29.10
C SER A 78 7.54 11.38 28.16
N LEU A 79 7.92 11.61 26.90
CA LEU A 79 7.03 12.16 25.89
C LEU A 79 5.95 11.15 25.46
N LEU A 80 6.33 9.88 25.28
CA LEU A 80 5.37 8.80 24.98
C LEU A 80 4.33 8.61 26.08
N LYS A 81 4.74 8.74 27.35
CA LYS A 81 3.86 8.52 28.51
C LYS A 81 2.78 9.58 28.73
N LYS A 82 2.82 10.71 28.02
CA LYS A 82 1.80 11.77 28.15
C LYS A 82 0.44 11.33 27.60
N GLU A 83 0.41 10.42 26.63
CA GLU A 83 -0.83 9.87 26.05
C GLU A 83 -0.90 8.38 26.34
N GLY A 84 -1.76 8.00 27.33
CA GLY A 84 -1.80 6.66 27.87
C GLY A 84 -2.38 5.61 26.90
N GLU A 85 -3.34 5.97 26.07
CA GLU A 85 -3.95 5.03 25.11
C GLU A 85 -2.94 4.65 24.02
N LEU A 86 -2.18 5.61 23.50
CA LEU A 86 -1.13 5.36 22.52
C LEU A 86 -0.02 4.48 23.08
N VAL A 87 0.41 4.76 24.32
CA VAL A 87 1.43 3.97 25.00
C VAL A 87 0.97 2.52 25.16
N ASN A 88 -0.24 2.30 25.62
CA ASN A 88 -0.79 0.96 25.81
C ASN A 88 -0.91 0.20 24.50
N GLY A 89 -1.26 0.87 23.40
CA GLY A 89 -1.34 0.29 22.07
C GLY A 89 0.02 -0.18 21.51
N PHE A 90 1.09 0.60 21.73
CA PHE A 90 2.42 0.32 21.16
C PHE A 90 3.45 -0.25 22.14
N ALA A 91 3.18 -0.27 23.45
CA ALA A 91 4.14 -0.69 24.47
C ALA A 91 4.87 -2.02 24.16
N PRO A 92 4.20 -3.08 23.63
CA PRO A 92 4.86 -4.35 23.32
C PRO A 92 5.80 -4.29 22.12
N GLU A 93 5.68 -3.27 21.27
CA GLU A 93 6.34 -3.17 19.96
C GLU A 93 7.42 -2.09 19.89
N VAL A 94 7.71 -1.40 21.00
CA VAL A 94 8.71 -0.34 21.03
C VAL A 94 10.11 -0.92 21.13
N ALA A 95 11.01 -0.47 20.25
CA ALA A 95 12.44 -0.71 20.37
C ALA A 95 13.10 0.44 21.13
N TRP A 96 13.91 0.11 22.16
CA TRP A 96 14.47 1.08 23.10
C TRP A 96 15.98 1.28 22.91
N VAL A 97 16.41 2.53 22.90
CA VAL A 97 17.81 2.93 23.00
C VAL A 97 18.09 3.31 24.45
N THR A 98 19.06 2.65 25.05
CA THR A 98 19.44 2.82 26.47
C THR A 98 20.84 3.38 26.66
N MET A 99 21.63 3.46 25.59
CA MET A 99 23.00 3.96 25.61
C MET A 99 23.24 4.94 24.45
N GLY A 100 23.98 6.00 24.69
CA GLY A 100 24.52 6.93 23.69
C GLY A 100 26.05 6.85 23.70
N GLY A 101 26.63 6.29 22.63
CA GLY A 101 28.05 5.92 22.65
C GLY A 101 28.33 4.84 23.70
N SER A 102 29.22 5.13 24.65
CA SER A 102 29.57 4.24 25.78
C SER A 102 28.81 4.57 27.07
N GLU A 103 28.01 5.62 27.08
CA GLU A 103 27.32 6.12 28.29
C GLU A 103 25.87 5.66 28.32
N LYS A 104 25.41 5.29 29.52
CA LYS A 104 24.00 4.97 29.76
C LYS A 104 23.19 6.28 29.75
N LEU A 105 22.10 6.29 29.02
CA LEU A 105 21.19 7.45 29.00
C LEU A 105 20.44 7.57 30.33
N GLU A 106 20.22 8.79 30.79
CA GLU A 106 19.40 9.08 31.98
C GLU A 106 17.95 8.64 31.77
N GLU A 107 17.44 8.85 30.55
CA GLU A 107 16.14 8.41 30.07
C GLU A 107 16.31 7.56 28.80
N ARG A 108 15.60 6.45 28.70
CA ARG A 108 15.60 5.65 27.47
C ARG A 108 14.78 6.33 26.38
N LEU A 109 15.22 6.11 25.15
CA LEU A 109 14.60 6.68 23.96
C LEU A 109 13.97 5.55 23.14
N ALA A 110 12.78 5.79 22.62
CA ALA A 110 12.11 4.87 21.71
C ALA A 110 12.48 5.19 20.26
N PHE A 111 12.80 4.16 19.46
CA PHE A 111 12.63 4.32 18.03
C PHE A 111 11.15 4.53 17.74
N ARG A 112 10.80 5.57 16.97
CA ARG A 112 9.41 5.93 16.68
C ARG A 112 8.64 4.74 16.09
N PRO A 113 7.55 4.27 16.73
CA PRO A 113 6.60 3.35 16.12
C PRO A 113 5.55 4.08 15.27
N THR A 114 5.36 5.37 15.58
CA THR A 114 4.52 6.39 14.93
C THR A 114 4.92 7.74 15.51
N SER A 115 4.46 8.86 14.97
CA SER A 115 5.02 10.18 15.33
C SER A 115 4.03 11.19 15.92
N GLU A 116 2.80 10.80 16.28
CA GLU A 116 1.77 11.70 16.84
C GLU A 116 2.33 12.53 18.02
N THR A 117 3.04 11.85 18.92
CA THR A 117 3.61 12.48 20.11
C THR A 117 4.65 13.57 19.79
N MET A 118 5.48 13.32 18.77
CA MET A 118 6.49 14.25 18.33
C MET A 118 5.90 15.48 17.64
N PHE A 119 4.87 15.27 16.82
CA PHE A 119 4.15 16.36 16.18
C PHE A 119 3.46 17.24 17.22
N CYS A 120 2.81 16.64 18.22
CA CYS A 120 2.20 17.36 19.33
C CYS A 120 3.24 18.16 20.14
N ASP A 121 4.39 17.57 20.46
CA ASP A 121 5.48 18.26 21.15
C ASP A 121 6.02 19.44 20.31
N HIS A 122 6.15 19.27 19.01
CA HIS A 122 6.54 20.35 18.10
C HIS A 122 5.49 21.46 18.08
N TRP A 123 4.23 21.15 17.85
CA TRP A 123 3.16 22.14 17.76
C TRP A 123 2.93 22.88 19.08
N SER A 124 3.12 22.24 20.24
CA SER A 124 3.02 22.91 21.54
C SER A 124 4.03 24.06 21.72
N ARG A 125 5.10 24.06 20.92
CA ARG A 125 6.15 25.09 20.94
C ARG A 125 5.99 26.16 19.84
N VAL A 126 5.35 25.84 18.73
CA VAL A 126 5.30 26.72 17.56
C VAL A 126 3.94 27.36 17.34
N LEU A 127 2.83 26.66 17.65
CA LEU A 127 1.48 27.18 17.45
C LEU A 127 1.15 28.27 18.48
N GLN A 128 0.72 29.45 18.03
CA GLN A 128 0.37 30.58 18.89
C GLN A 128 -1.03 31.13 18.62
N THR A 129 -1.43 31.22 17.34
CA THR A 129 -2.69 31.86 16.95
C THR A 129 -3.43 31.05 15.88
N TYR A 130 -4.74 31.27 15.78
CA TYR A 130 -5.59 30.67 14.74
C TYR A 130 -5.12 30.99 13.31
N ARG A 131 -4.33 32.03 13.10
CA ARG A 131 -3.82 32.41 11.78
C ARG A 131 -2.78 31.46 11.22
N GLU A 132 -2.21 30.61 12.09
CA GLU A 132 -1.21 29.60 11.73
C GLU A 132 -1.86 28.26 11.36
N LEU A 133 -3.19 28.15 11.57
CA LEU A 133 -3.97 26.95 11.24
C LEU A 133 -4.63 27.06 9.86
N PRO A 134 -4.81 25.93 9.14
CA PRO A 134 -4.35 24.61 9.51
C PRO A 134 -2.84 24.42 9.28
N MET A 135 -2.20 23.54 10.07
CA MET A 135 -0.86 23.04 9.77
C MET A 135 -0.99 21.64 9.16
N LEU A 136 -0.54 21.51 7.92
CA LEU A 136 -0.77 20.32 7.09
C LEU A 136 0.59 19.68 6.78
N TYR A 137 1.03 18.77 7.65
CA TYR A 137 2.36 18.15 7.53
C TYR A 137 2.28 16.68 7.08
N ASN A 138 3.27 16.29 6.33
CA ASN A 138 3.52 14.92 5.91
C ASN A 138 5.00 14.60 6.09
N GLN A 139 5.34 13.36 6.41
CA GLN A 139 6.74 12.90 6.33
C GLN A 139 6.85 11.53 5.66
N TRP A 140 7.90 11.39 4.88
CA TRP A 140 8.35 10.13 4.30
C TRP A 140 9.51 9.62 5.14
N CYS A 141 9.31 8.48 5.81
CA CYS A 141 10.31 7.97 6.74
C CYS A 141 10.16 6.47 6.98
N SER A 142 11.07 5.89 7.76
CA SER A 142 10.88 4.58 8.34
C SER A 142 10.43 4.65 9.79
N VAL A 143 9.76 3.61 10.26
CA VAL A 143 9.39 3.38 11.65
C VAL A 143 9.76 1.97 12.08
N ILE A 144 9.89 1.75 13.38
CA ILE A 144 10.24 0.45 13.94
C ILE A 144 9.13 -0.02 14.88
N ARG A 145 8.58 -1.19 14.56
CA ARG A 145 7.64 -1.94 15.39
C ARG A 145 8.17 -3.35 15.60
N TRP A 146 8.43 -3.72 16.85
CA TRP A 146 9.13 -4.99 17.20
C TRP A 146 8.21 -6.20 17.05
N GLU A 147 7.76 -6.44 15.84
CA GLU A 147 6.84 -7.52 15.47
C GLU A 147 7.42 -8.91 15.75
N LYS A 148 6.57 -9.81 16.26
CA LYS A 148 6.95 -11.21 16.53
C LYS A 148 7.04 -12.03 15.25
N THR A 149 6.07 -11.85 14.35
CA THR A 149 6.00 -12.55 13.06
C THR A 149 6.17 -11.54 11.94
N THR A 150 7.09 -11.80 11.02
CA THR A 150 7.41 -10.88 9.93
C THR A 150 7.25 -11.54 8.56
N ARG A 151 6.83 -10.74 7.58
CA ARG A 151 6.77 -11.09 6.15
C ARG A 151 7.09 -9.85 5.34
N PRO A 152 7.99 -9.92 4.32
CA PRO A 152 8.38 -8.77 3.53
C PRO A 152 7.17 -7.94 3.06
N PHE A 153 7.27 -6.62 3.12
CA PHE A 153 6.25 -5.61 2.81
C PHE A 153 4.98 -5.64 3.68
N LEU A 154 4.49 -6.81 4.08
CA LEU A 154 3.23 -6.92 4.83
C LEU A 154 3.40 -6.58 6.31
N ARG A 155 4.47 -7.10 6.92
CA ARG A 155 4.78 -6.92 8.33
C ARG A 155 6.27 -7.11 8.55
N SER A 156 7.01 -6.02 8.75
CA SER A 156 8.46 -6.00 9.02
C SER A 156 8.73 -5.19 10.28
N ARG A 157 9.85 -5.45 10.95
CA ARG A 157 10.23 -4.69 12.14
C ARG A 157 10.59 -3.26 11.83
N GLU A 158 11.18 -3.00 10.68
CA GLU A 158 11.32 -1.68 10.09
C GLU A 158 10.61 -1.68 8.74
N PHE A 159 9.86 -0.62 8.44
CA PHE A 159 9.21 -0.42 7.16
C PHE A 159 9.17 1.06 6.79
N TRP A 160 9.18 1.32 5.50
CA TRP A 160 9.01 2.64 4.93
C TRP A 160 7.53 2.97 4.79
N TRP A 161 7.22 4.20 5.10
CA TRP A 161 5.85 4.70 5.00
C TRP A 161 5.80 6.20 4.74
N GLN A 162 4.62 6.68 4.56
CA GLN A 162 4.22 8.06 4.67
C GLN A 162 3.27 8.17 5.86
N GLU A 163 3.46 9.18 6.67
CA GLU A 163 2.54 9.58 7.72
C GLU A 163 2.23 11.06 7.62
N GLY A 164 0.95 11.40 7.45
CA GLY A 164 0.46 12.76 7.53
C GLY A 164 -0.03 13.07 8.94
N HIS A 165 0.23 14.28 9.39
CA HIS A 165 -0.20 14.78 10.68
C HIS A 165 -0.65 16.23 10.51
N THR A 166 -1.89 16.54 10.87
CA THR A 166 -2.46 17.86 10.67
C THR A 166 -3.18 18.34 11.91
N ILE A 167 -3.22 19.66 12.10
CA ILE A 167 -4.02 20.34 13.13
C ILE A 167 -4.86 21.45 12.51
N HIS A 168 -6.08 21.62 13.02
CA HIS A 168 -7.12 22.47 12.48
C HIS A 168 -7.78 23.32 13.55
N GLU A 169 -8.34 24.47 13.15
CA GLU A 169 -9.07 25.35 14.05
C GLU A 169 -10.37 24.71 14.53
N THR A 170 -11.07 23.97 13.65
CA THR A 170 -12.36 23.38 13.95
C THR A 170 -12.42 21.86 13.74
N SER A 171 -13.37 21.20 14.40
CA SER A 171 -13.66 19.79 14.24
C SER A 171 -14.05 19.44 12.80
N GLU A 172 -14.87 20.29 12.19
CA GLU A 172 -15.38 20.12 10.83
C GLU A 172 -14.23 20.11 9.81
N GLU A 173 -13.27 21.02 9.95
CA GLU A 173 -12.07 21.05 9.10
C GLU A 173 -11.23 19.76 9.25
N ALA A 174 -11.05 19.28 10.47
CA ALA A 174 -10.28 18.06 10.73
C ALA A 174 -11.02 16.80 10.22
N ILE A 175 -12.32 16.73 10.35
CA ILE A 175 -13.14 15.64 9.77
C ILE A 175 -13.06 15.66 8.25
N HIS A 176 -13.19 16.82 7.62
CA HIS A 176 -13.03 16.98 6.18
C HIS A 176 -11.65 16.51 5.69
N GLU A 177 -10.58 16.89 6.42
CA GLU A 177 -9.22 16.44 6.13
C GLU A 177 -9.09 14.91 6.22
N THR A 178 -9.69 14.30 7.25
CA THR A 178 -9.69 12.86 7.43
C THR A 178 -10.35 12.14 6.24
N GLU A 179 -11.48 12.65 5.77
CA GLU A 179 -12.21 12.12 4.61
C GLU A 179 -11.46 12.38 3.30
N GLN A 180 -10.85 13.56 3.13
CA GLN A 180 -10.05 13.91 1.97
C GLN A 180 -8.88 12.93 1.78
N GLN A 181 -8.18 12.59 2.86
CA GLN A 181 -7.06 11.67 2.78
C GLN A 181 -7.49 10.22 2.57
N LEU A 182 -8.63 9.80 3.13
CA LEU A 182 -9.23 8.51 2.82
C LEU A 182 -9.52 8.37 1.32
N ASN A 183 -10.14 9.39 0.72
CA ASN A 183 -10.44 9.41 -0.71
C ASN A 183 -9.17 9.44 -1.56
N CYS A 184 -8.14 10.20 -1.15
CA CYS A 184 -6.84 10.21 -1.81
C CYS A 184 -6.23 8.80 -1.87
N TYR A 185 -6.30 8.04 -0.78
CA TYR A 185 -5.83 6.65 -0.76
C TYR A 185 -6.68 5.73 -1.64
N ALA A 186 -8.00 5.85 -1.58
CA ALA A 186 -8.88 5.05 -2.43
C ALA A 186 -8.58 5.28 -3.91
N ASP A 187 -8.48 6.55 -4.32
CA ASP A 187 -8.11 6.92 -5.69
C ASP A 187 -6.73 6.41 -6.10
N PHE A 188 -5.75 6.46 -5.18
CA PHE A 188 -4.41 5.95 -5.44
C PHE A 188 -4.40 4.42 -5.66
N PHE A 189 -5.11 3.67 -4.81
CA PHE A 189 -5.23 2.23 -4.98
C PHE A 189 -5.91 1.86 -6.31
N GLU A 190 -7.00 2.51 -6.66
CA GLU A 190 -7.76 2.20 -7.89
C GLU A 190 -7.04 2.68 -9.16
N ASN A 191 -6.60 3.94 -9.19
CA ASN A 191 -6.12 4.59 -10.41
C ASN A 191 -4.61 4.43 -10.63
N VAL A 192 -3.83 4.13 -9.58
CA VAL A 192 -2.38 3.93 -9.69
C VAL A 192 -2.00 2.47 -9.53
N LEU A 193 -2.50 1.82 -8.47
CA LEU A 193 -2.18 0.42 -8.18
C LEU A 193 -3.08 -0.59 -8.91
N ALA A 194 -4.14 -0.13 -9.58
CA ALA A 194 -5.15 -0.97 -10.23
C ALA A 194 -5.82 -1.97 -9.27
N ILE A 195 -6.00 -1.59 -8.00
CA ILE A 195 -6.60 -2.42 -6.95
C ILE A 195 -7.90 -1.77 -6.48
N PRO A 196 -9.07 -2.39 -6.70
CA PRO A 196 -10.33 -1.90 -6.15
C PRO A 196 -10.34 -2.02 -4.63
N VAL A 197 -10.97 -1.06 -3.96
CA VAL A 197 -11.01 -0.99 -2.51
C VAL A 197 -12.41 -0.77 -1.96
N VAL A 198 -12.60 -1.10 -0.69
CA VAL A 198 -13.79 -0.78 0.10
C VAL A 198 -13.40 0.26 1.15
N PRO A 199 -13.73 1.55 0.94
CA PRO A 199 -13.55 2.57 1.96
C PRO A 199 -14.60 2.41 3.06
N GLY A 200 -14.17 2.51 4.32
CA GLY A 200 -15.10 2.36 5.45
C GLY A 200 -14.50 2.82 6.78
N GLN A 201 -15.36 2.83 7.79
CA GLN A 201 -14.98 3.16 9.17
C GLN A 201 -14.70 1.88 9.96
N LYS A 202 -13.64 1.89 10.77
CA LYS A 202 -13.33 0.82 11.73
C LYS A 202 -14.31 0.84 12.90
N THR A 203 -14.51 -0.33 13.52
CA THR A 203 -15.24 -0.44 14.79
C THR A 203 -14.45 0.21 15.94
N GLU A 204 -15.11 0.43 17.06
CA GLU A 204 -14.47 0.94 18.27
C GLU A 204 -13.28 0.06 18.74
N LYS A 205 -13.39 -1.25 18.52
CA LYS A 205 -12.35 -2.22 18.87
C LYS A 205 -11.13 -2.16 17.95
N GLU A 206 -11.35 -1.92 16.66
CA GLU A 206 -10.30 -1.98 15.63
C GLU A 206 -9.77 -0.58 15.26
N LYS A 207 -10.30 0.49 15.84
CA LYS A 207 -9.81 1.85 15.61
C LYS A 207 -8.40 2.04 16.17
N PHE A 208 -7.67 2.99 15.64
CA PHE A 208 -6.35 3.39 16.13
C PHE A 208 -6.44 3.89 17.57
N ALA A 209 -5.45 3.52 18.41
CA ALA A 209 -5.40 3.91 19.81
C ALA A 209 -5.38 5.45 19.98
N GLY A 210 -6.30 5.98 20.77
CA GLY A 210 -6.46 7.42 20.98
C GLY A 210 -7.32 8.14 19.93
N ALA A 211 -7.64 7.53 18.79
CA ALA A 211 -8.51 8.15 17.79
C ALA A 211 -9.98 8.13 18.22
N GLU A 212 -10.74 9.16 17.84
CA GLU A 212 -12.20 9.16 17.94
C GLU A 212 -12.84 8.35 16.80
N ALA A 213 -12.27 8.45 15.59
CA ALA A 213 -12.67 7.65 14.45
C ALA A 213 -11.45 7.25 13.62
N THR A 214 -11.49 6.02 13.09
CA THR A 214 -10.51 5.51 12.15
C THR A 214 -11.22 5.05 10.89
N TYR A 215 -10.77 5.56 9.75
CA TYR A 215 -11.19 5.12 8.43
C TYR A 215 -10.11 4.30 7.75
N THR A 216 -10.51 3.45 6.82
CA THR A 216 -9.62 2.51 6.14
C THR A 216 -10.02 2.31 4.69
N VAL A 217 -9.05 1.92 3.86
CA VAL A 217 -9.31 1.29 2.57
C VAL A 217 -8.95 -0.18 2.67
N GLU A 218 -9.95 -1.05 2.48
CA GLU A 218 -9.77 -2.50 2.55
C GLU A 218 -9.70 -3.08 1.13
N CYS A 219 -8.73 -3.96 0.89
CA CYS A 219 -8.54 -4.66 -0.38
C CYS A 219 -8.77 -6.16 -0.20
N LEU A 220 -9.12 -6.85 -1.27
CA LEU A 220 -9.20 -8.30 -1.31
C LEU A 220 -8.07 -8.88 -2.18
N MET A 221 -7.27 -9.79 -1.61
CA MET A 221 -6.17 -10.44 -2.30
C MET A 221 -6.64 -11.69 -3.06
N LYS A 222 -5.78 -12.29 -3.88
CA LYS A 222 -6.13 -13.48 -4.69
C LYS A 222 -6.45 -14.74 -3.88
N ASP A 223 -5.90 -14.84 -2.67
CA ASP A 223 -6.25 -15.91 -1.72
C ASP A 223 -7.50 -15.60 -0.89
N HIS A 224 -8.27 -14.62 -1.33
CA HIS A 224 -9.54 -14.17 -0.75
C HIS A 224 -9.41 -13.67 0.70
N LYS A 225 -8.21 -13.25 1.12
CA LYS A 225 -8.01 -12.57 2.41
C LYS A 225 -7.99 -11.07 2.23
N ALA A 226 -8.47 -10.40 3.27
CA ALA A 226 -8.49 -8.94 3.33
C ALA A 226 -7.11 -8.37 3.66
N LEU A 227 -6.79 -7.22 3.08
CA LEU A 227 -5.63 -6.42 3.42
C LEU A 227 -6.02 -4.97 3.65
N GLN A 228 -5.62 -4.43 4.80
CA GLN A 228 -5.74 -3.00 5.06
C GLN A 228 -4.67 -2.25 4.26
N GLY A 229 -5.09 -1.41 3.30
CA GLY A 229 -4.20 -0.68 2.41
C GLY A 229 -3.65 0.61 3.02
N ALA A 230 -4.53 1.42 3.61
CA ALA A 230 -4.20 2.69 4.25
C ALA A 230 -5.24 3.02 5.32
N THR A 231 -4.92 3.97 6.20
CA THR A 231 -5.82 4.47 7.24
C THR A 231 -5.79 5.98 7.34
N SER A 232 -6.90 6.56 7.78
CA SER A 232 -7.04 7.97 8.10
C SER A 232 -7.79 8.11 9.43
N HIS A 233 -7.23 8.90 10.35
CA HIS A 233 -7.69 8.99 11.74
C HIS A 233 -8.10 10.41 12.10
N TYR A 234 -9.24 10.53 12.77
CA TYR A 234 -9.67 11.73 13.46
C TYR A 234 -9.50 11.56 14.97
N PHE A 235 -8.77 12.46 15.61
CA PHE A 235 -8.44 12.38 17.04
C PHE A 235 -9.27 13.32 17.92
N GLY A 236 -10.07 14.19 17.33
CA GLY A 236 -10.65 15.29 18.11
C GLY A 236 -9.55 16.19 18.65
N ASP A 237 -9.69 16.65 19.89
CA ASP A 237 -8.69 17.49 20.58
C ASP A 237 -7.95 16.77 21.72
N LYS A 238 -8.09 15.44 21.86
CA LYS A 238 -7.50 14.65 22.95
C LYS A 238 -5.98 14.79 23.04
N PHE A 239 -5.28 14.60 21.91
CA PHE A 239 -3.83 14.72 21.86
C PHE A 239 -3.40 16.16 22.11
N SER A 240 -4.09 17.14 21.54
CA SER A 240 -3.82 18.54 21.77
C SER A 240 -3.91 18.90 23.26
N ARG A 241 -4.88 18.37 23.96
CA ARG A 241 -5.02 18.54 25.44
C ARG A 241 -3.90 17.84 26.20
N ALA A 242 -3.61 16.57 25.86
CA ALA A 242 -2.57 15.79 26.55
C ALA A 242 -1.19 16.42 26.45
N TYR A 243 -0.88 17.04 25.32
CA TYR A 243 0.40 17.69 25.04
C TYR A 243 0.38 19.22 25.22
N ASN A 244 -0.74 19.79 25.68
CA ASN A 244 -0.93 21.23 25.86
C ASN A 244 -0.64 22.04 24.58
N VAL A 245 -1.09 21.53 23.43
CA VAL A 245 -1.06 22.27 22.16
C VAL A 245 -2.22 23.25 22.17
N THR A 246 -1.94 24.55 22.25
CA THR A 246 -2.96 25.59 22.36
C THR A 246 -2.71 26.72 21.37
N PHE A 247 -3.77 27.43 21.00
CA PHE A 247 -3.70 28.64 20.21
C PHE A 247 -4.68 29.70 20.72
N THR A 248 -4.39 30.97 20.46
CA THR A 248 -5.32 32.06 20.69
C THR A 248 -6.31 32.13 19.54
N GLY A 249 -7.59 31.86 19.85
CA GLY A 249 -8.69 31.89 18.89
C GLY A 249 -9.11 33.29 18.48
N ARG A 250 -10.11 33.38 17.59
CA ARG A 250 -10.67 34.67 17.09
C ARG A 250 -11.36 35.49 18.18
N ASP A 251 -11.75 34.82 19.26
CA ASP A 251 -12.38 35.40 20.45
C ASP A 251 -11.36 35.80 21.55
N ASN A 252 -10.06 35.77 21.23
CA ASN A 252 -8.95 35.99 22.15
C ASN A 252 -8.88 35.01 23.32
N LYS A 253 -9.49 33.82 23.22
CA LYS A 253 -9.37 32.77 24.23
C LYS A 253 -8.44 31.67 23.76
N LEU A 254 -7.82 30.98 24.73
CA LEU A 254 -7.03 29.78 24.45
C LEU A 254 -7.96 28.63 24.07
N GLN A 255 -7.63 27.98 22.96
CA GLN A 255 -8.35 26.85 22.40
C GLN A 255 -7.37 25.72 22.08
N TYR A 256 -7.86 24.50 21.92
CA TYR A 256 -7.12 23.32 21.50
C TYR A 256 -7.46 23.00 20.06
N PRO A 257 -6.47 22.80 19.16
CA PRO A 257 -6.74 22.41 17.78
C PRO A 257 -7.21 20.96 17.69
N PHE A 258 -7.96 20.67 16.62
CA PHE A 258 -8.41 19.33 16.28
C PHE A 258 -7.36 18.67 15.38
N GLN A 259 -7.07 17.39 15.64
CA GLN A 259 -5.95 16.68 15.04
C GLN A 259 -6.38 15.53 14.16
N THR A 260 -5.64 15.31 13.07
CA THR A 260 -5.73 14.11 12.23
C THR A 260 -4.36 13.46 12.08
N SER A 261 -4.35 12.15 11.77
CA SER A 261 -3.22 11.48 11.15
C SER A 261 -3.68 10.48 10.10
N TRP A 262 -2.85 10.23 9.10
CA TRP A 262 -3.18 9.34 8.01
C TRP A 262 -1.90 8.75 7.43
N GLY A 263 -1.96 7.48 6.98
CA GLY A 263 -0.76 6.79 6.56
C GLY A 263 -0.97 5.61 5.63
N SER A 264 0.04 5.39 4.79
CA SER A 264 0.20 4.20 3.96
C SER A 264 1.66 3.80 3.90
N THR A 265 1.93 2.51 3.74
CA THR A 265 3.27 1.93 3.89
C THR A 265 3.70 1.17 2.63
N THR A 266 4.92 0.68 2.62
CA THR A 266 5.41 -0.30 1.63
C THR A 266 4.55 -1.58 1.54
N ARG A 267 3.54 -1.75 2.43
CA ARG A 267 2.50 -2.77 2.28
C ARG A 267 1.76 -2.67 0.96
N MET A 268 1.68 -1.47 0.35
CA MET A 268 1.14 -1.29 -1.00
C MET A 268 1.87 -2.15 -2.05
N ILE A 269 3.18 -2.36 -1.92
CA ILE A 269 3.94 -3.26 -2.79
C ILE A 269 3.47 -4.70 -2.58
N GLY A 270 3.27 -5.11 -1.32
CA GLY A 270 2.69 -6.42 -0.99
C GLY A 270 1.30 -6.60 -1.59
N ALA A 271 0.45 -5.57 -1.52
CA ALA A 271 -0.87 -5.57 -2.14
C ALA A 271 -0.78 -5.79 -3.67
N VAL A 272 0.12 -5.09 -4.35
CA VAL A 272 0.34 -5.25 -5.81
C VAL A 272 0.77 -6.67 -6.15
N ILE A 273 1.70 -7.25 -5.37
CA ILE A 273 2.13 -8.66 -5.57
C ILE A 273 0.92 -9.60 -5.44
N MET A 274 0.16 -9.49 -4.36
CA MET A 274 -0.93 -10.41 -4.06
C MET A 274 -2.18 -10.21 -4.92
N ALA A 275 -2.41 -8.99 -5.41
CA ALA A 275 -3.55 -8.71 -6.28
C ALA A 275 -3.28 -9.05 -7.75
N HIS A 276 -2.05 -8.89 -8.23
CA HIS A 276 -1.74 -8.95 -9.65
C HIS A 276 -0.76 -10.05 -10.05
N GLY A 277 0.20 -10.42 -9.20
CA GLY A 277 1.20 -11.44 -9.48
C GLY A 277 0.59 -12.77 -9.95
N ASP A 278 1.37 -13.55 -10.71
CA ASP A 278 0.98 -14.86 -11.22
C ASP A 278 2.11 -15.89 -11.05
N ASN A 279 1.96 -17.07 -11.64
CA ASN A 279 2.99 -18.13 -11.58
C ASN A 279 4.25 -17.83 -12.40
N ASN A 280 4.28 -16.74 -13.18
CA ASN A 280 5.47 -16.25 -13.88
C ASN A 280 6.17 -15.10 -13.10
N GLY A 281 5.58 -14.63 -12.03
CA GLY A 281 6.16 -13.60 -11.17
C GLY A 281 5.28 -12.37 -10.94
N LEU A 282 5.94 -11.23 -10.82
CA LEU A 282 5.32 -9.94 -10.58
C LEU A 282 4.56 -9.44 -11.83
N VAL A 283 3.46 -8.73 -11.63
CA VAL A 283 2.77 -7.95 -12.65
C VAL A 283 2.60 -6.54 -12.12
N LEU A 284 3.26 -5.57 -12.73
CA LEU A 284 3.27 -4.20 -12.23
C LEU A 284 2.30 -3.29 -12.99
N PRO A 285 1.50 -2.49 -12.26
CA PRO A 285 0.82 -1.36 -12.86
C PRO A 285 1.83 -0.42 -13.54
N PRO A 286 1.58 0.02 -14.76
CA PRO A 286 2.55 0.83 -15.53
C PRO A 286 3.02 2.09 -14.82
N LYS A 287 2.15 2.73 -14.03
CA LYS A 287 2.48 3.99 -13.33
C LYS A 287 3.61 3.83 -12.31
N ILE A 288 3.69 2.68 -11.64
CA ILE A 288 4.71 2.42 -10.61
C ILE A 288 5.89 1.56 -11.09
N ALA A 289 5.80 0.95 -12.26
CA ALA A 289 6.86 0.08 -12.80
C ALA A 289 8.18 0.86 -12.99
N PRO A 290 9.30 0.43 -12.42
CA PRO A 290 10.61 1.07 -12.67
C PRO A 290 11.01 1.00 -14.14
N ILE A 291 10.63 -0.07 -14.81
CA ILE A 291 10.75 -0.28 -16.24
C ILE A 291 9.34 -0.48 -16.78
N GLN A 292 8.83 0.47 -17.56
CA GLN A 292 7.52 0.34 -18.21
C GLN A 292 7.59 -0.50 -19.46
N VAL A 293 8.73 -0.39 -20.17
CA VAL A 293 8.96 -1.06 -21.45
C VAL A 293 10.36 -1.66 -21.47
N ILE A 294 10.45 -2.94 -21.81
CA ILE A 294 11.71 -3.60 -22.11
C ILE A 294 11.81 -3.84 -23.62
N VAL A 295 12.92 -3.40 -24.22
CA VAL A 295 13.23 -3.66 -25.64
C VAL A 295 14.16 -4.86 -25.72
N LEU A 296 13.77 -5.91 -26.44
CA LEU A 296 14.53 -7.14 -26.62
C LEU A 296 14.89 -7.33 -28.10
N PRO A 297 16.20 -7.20 -28.45
CA PRO A 297 16.67 -7.51 -29.81
C PRO A 297 16.69 -9.02 -30.03
N VAL A 298 15.91 -9.52 -30.99
CA VAL A 298 15.90 -10.92 -31.43
C VAL A 298 17.02 -11.14 -32.44
N ALA A 299 17.90 -12.12 -32.17
CA ALA A 299 19.09 -12.35 -33.00
C ALA A 299 19.99 -11.10 -33.14
N MET A 300 20.33 -10.46 -32.01
CA MET A 300 21.05 -9.19 -31.92
C MET A 300 22.45 -9.22 -32.57
N HIS A 301 23.01 -10.42 -32.80
CA HIS A 301 24.29 -10.61 -33.52
C HIS A 301 24.19 -10.30 -35.03
N LYS A 302 22.99 -10.19 -35.59
CA LYS A 302 22.79 -9.80 -36.98
C LYS A 302 22.88 -8.30 -37.14
N ALA A 303 23.48 -7.88 -38.26
CA ALA A 303 23.70 -6.47 -38.56
C ALA A 303 22.41 -5.65 -38.49
N GLY A 304 22.46 -4.48 -37.88
CA GLY A 304 21.36 -3.51 -37.80
C GLY A 304 20.31 -3.80 -36.71
N VAL A 305 20.31 -4.97 -36.06
CA VAL A 305 19.27 -5.32 -35.07
C VAL A 305 19.49 -4.56 -33.77
N LEU A 306 20.71 -4.53 -33.24
CA LEU A 306 21.00 -3.83 -31.99
C LEU A 306 20.84 -2.31 -32.15
N GLU A 307 21.30 -1.77 -33.28
CA GLU A 307 21.17 -0.34 -33.61
C GLU A 307 19.69 0.06 -33.69
N LYS A 308 18.85 -0.76 -34.34
CA LYS A 308 17.41 -0.50 -34.41
C LYS A 308 16.75 -0.61 -33.03
N ALA A 309 17.07 -1.62 -32.24
CA ALA A 309 16.55 -1.74 -30.87
C ALA A 309 16.92 -0.54 -29.99
N SER A 310 18.18 -0.03 -30.13
CA SER A 310 18.62 1.18 -29.43
C SER A 310 17.84 2.42 -29.88
N GLU A 311 17.61 2.57 -31.20
CA GLU A 311 16.79 3.64 -31.75
C GLU A 311 15.36 3.64 -31.17
N LEU A 312 14.72 2.45 -31.12
CA LEU A 312 13.38 2.31 -30.57
C LEU A 312 13.35 2.66 -29.07
N LYS A 313 14.34 2.19 -28.29
CA LYS A 313 14.48 2.56 -26.87
C LYS A 313 14.59 4.09 -26.73
N ASP A 314 15.44 4.74 -27.52
CA ASP A 314 15.67 6.18 -27.41
C ASP A 314 14.42 7.00 -27.79
N ARG A 315 13.65 6.55 -28.78
CA ARG A 315 12.36 7.14 -29.14
C ARG A 315 11.36 7.09 -28.00
N LEU A 316 11.22 5.92 -27.37
CA LEU A 316 10.30 5.72 -26.24
C LEU A 316 10.74 6.50 -24.98
N VAL A 317 12.04 6.59 -24.70
CA VAL A 317 12.59 7.44 -23.65
C VAL A 317 12.27 8.93 -23.91
N LYS A 318 12.43 9.38 -25.16
CA LYS A 318 12.09 10.74 -25.56
C LYS A 318 10.60 11.04 -25.43
N ALA A 319 9.75 10.01 -25.56
CA ALA A 319 8.31 10.10 -25.29
C ALA A 319 7.96 10.11 -23.79
N GLY A 320 8.94 10.12 -22.89
CA GLY A 320 8.74 10.20 -21.43
C GLY A 320 8.56 8.86 -20.73
N LEU A 321 8.79 7.74 -21.40
CA LEU A 321 8.65 6.40 -20.82
C LEU A 321 9.94 5.93 -20.12
N ARG A 322 9.79 5.10 -19.09
CA ARG A 322 10.90 4.40 -18.43
C ARG A 322 11.20 3.11 -19.21
N VAL A 323 12.25 3.15 -20.01
CA VAL A 323 12.58 2.09 -20.98
C VAL A 323 13.97 1.53 -20.71
N LYS A 324 14.09 0.21 -20.82
CA LYS A 324 15.36 -0.49 -20.79
C LYS A 324 15.53 -1.27 -22.08
N LEU A 325 16.78 -1.34 -22.58
CA LEU A 325 17.23 -2.26 -23.63
C LEU A 325 18.02 -3.37 -22.95
N ASP A 326 17.75 -4.63 -23.28
CA ASP A 326 18.60 -5.74 -22.84
C ASP A 326 19.46 -6.24 -24.01
N ASP A 327 20.69 -5.74 -24.07
CA ASP A 327 21.73 -6.09 -25.01
C ASP A 327 22.72 -7.14 -24.47
N SER A 328 22.38 -7.80 -23.35
CA SER A 328 23.19 -8.89 -22.81
C SER A 328 23.22 -10.10 -23.74
N ASP A 329 24.19 -10.97 -23.52
CA ASP A 329 24.38 -12.22 -24.28
C ASP A 329 23.49 -13.38 -23.80
N ASN A 330 22.58 -13.12 -22.84
CA ASN A 330 21.61 -14.11 -22.39
C ASN A 330 20.65 -14.52 -23.51
N SER A 331 20.18 -15.76 -23.46
CA SER A 331 19.19 -16.26 -24.44
C SER A 331 17.88 -15.47 -24.39
N MET A 332 17.17 -15.38 -25.51
CA MET A 332 15.87 -14.69 -25.60
C MET A 332 14.86 -15.24 -24.59
N GLY A 333 14.82 -16.58 -24.42
CA GLY A 333 13.93 -17.22 -23.43
C GLY A 333 14.26 -16.79 -21.99
N TRP A 334 15.54 -16.66 -21.65
CA TRP A 334 15.95 -16.16 -20.33
C TRP A 334 15.53 -14.70 -20.14
N LYS A 335 15.75 -13.84 -21.13
CA LYS A 335 15.37 -12.42 -21.08
C LYS A 335 13.86 -12.27 -20.89
N CYS A 336 13.04 -13.00 -21.66
CA CYS A 336 11.60 -12.99 -21.50
C CYS A 336 11.18 -13.38 -20.07
N ALA A 337 11.67 -14.51 -19.56
CA ALA A 337 11.35 -14.98 -18.23
C ALA A 337 11.81 -14.02 -17.12
N GLN A 338 12.99 -13.40 -17.27
CA GLN A 338 13.53 -12.44 -16.31
C GLN A 338 12.65 -11.18 -16.19
N TYR A 339 12.19 -10.63 -17.31
CA TYR A 339 11.36 -9.43 -17.29
C TYR A 339 9.88 -9.74 -17.01
N GLU A 340 9.43 -10.96 -17.26
CA GLU A 340 8.15 -11.46 -16.76
C GLU A 340 8.19 -11.60 -15.23
N MET A 341 9.26 -12.16 -14.65
CA MET A 341 9.47 -12.22 -13.19
C MET A 341 9.45 -10.83 -12.56
N LYS A 342 10.08 -9.84 -13.19
CA LYS A 342 10.10 -8.44 -12.74
C LYS A 342 8.81 -7.68 -13.01
N GLY A 343 7.86 -8.29 -13.70
CA GLY A 343 6.54 -7.69 -13.96
C GLY A 343 6.56 -6.48 -14.88
N VAL A 344 7.51 -6.40 -15.81
CA VAL A 344 7.60 -5.29 -16.77
C VAL A 344 6.36 -5.26 -17.66
N PRO A 345 5.57 -4.16 -17.69
CA PRO A 345 4.26 -4.11 -18.30
C PRO A 345 4.21 -4.46 -19.79
N VAL A 346 5.16 -3.94 -20.57
CA VAL A 346 5.21 -4.13 -22.03
C VAL A 346 6.61 -4.55 -22.47
N ARG A 347 6.68 -5.56 -23.34
CA ARG A 347 7.89 -5.99 -24.01
C ARG A 347 7.80 -5.65 -25.48
N VAL A 348 8.85 -5.04 -26.02
CA VAL A 348 9.03 -4.78 -27.47
C VAL A 348 10.04 -5.79 -27.98
N GLU A 349 9.66 -6.63 -28.93
CA GLU A 349 10.52 -7.58 -29.61
C GLU A 349 10.80 -7.06 -31.03
N ILE A 350 12.07 -7.03 -31.43
CA ILE A 350 12.51 -6.56 -32.73
C ILE A 350 13.62 -7.47 -33.27
N GLY A 351 13.39 -8.04 -34.45
CA GLY A 351 14.33 -8.91 -35.13
C GLY A 351 14.53 -8.52 -36.59
N PRO A 352 15.38 -9.27 -37.36
CA PRO A 352 15.69 -8.91 -38.73
C PRO A 352 14.44 -8.83 -39.65
N ARG A 353 13.51 -9.78 -39.50
CA ARG A 353 12.26 -9.83 -40.28
C ARG A 353 11.34 -8.66 -39.97
N ASP A 354 11.31 -8.24 -38.68
CA ASP A 354 10.51 -7.12 -38.24
C ASP A 354 11.04 -5.82 -38.82
N ILE A 355 12.38 -5.66 -38.84
CA ILE A 355 13.04 -4.48 -39.44
C ILE A 355 12.73 -4.40 -40.94
N GLU A 356 12.85 -5.53 -41.67
CA GLU A 356 12.54 -5.59 -43.09
C GLU A 356 11.07 -5.23 -43.39
N ALA A 357 10.16 -5.64 -42.51
CA ALA A 357 8.72 -5.35 -42.63
C ALA A 357 8.34 -3.96 -42.05
N GLY A 358 9.27 -3.20 -41.47
CA GLY A 358 8.98 -1.91 -40.83
C GLY A 358 8.06 -1.98 -39.63
N GLN A 359 8.14 -3.08 -38.86
CA GLN A 359 7.27 -3.37 -37.72
C GLN A 359 8.04 -3.84 -36.48
N CYS A 360 7.37 -3.98 -35.34
CA CYS A 360 7.84 -4.70 -34.15
C CYS A 360 6.67 -5.43 -33.49
N VAL A 361 6.99 -6.28 -32.50
CA VAL A 361 5.97 -7.01 -31.74
C VAL A 361 5.93 -6.46 -30.33
N LEU A 362 4.75 -6.04 -29.87
CA LEU A 362 4.47 -5.67 -28.50
C LEU A 362 3.83 -6.84 -27.77
N VAL A 363 4.25 -7.10 -26.54
CA VAL A 363 3.70 -8.19 -25.70
C VAL A 363 3.33 -7.60 -24.33
N ARG A 364 2.05 -7.72 -23.95
CA ARG A 364 1.59 -7.30 -22.62
C ARG A 364 1.91 -8.37 -21.57
N ARG A 365 2.31 -7.91 -20.37
CA ARG A 365 2.65 -8.81 -19.26
C ARG A 365 1.42 -9.44 -18.59
N ASN A 366 0.33 -8.70 -18.47
CA ASN A 366 -0.84 -9.10 -17.68
C ASN A 366 -1.69 -10.21 -18.32
N ASP A 367 -1.65 -10.36 -19.65
CA ASP A 367 -2.45 -11.34 -20.43
C ASP A 367 -1.65 -12.09 -21.49
N GLY A 368 -0.40 -11.66 -21.76
CA GLY A 368 0.48 -12.27 -22.75
C GLY A 368 0.11 -11.98 -24.20
N GLU A 369 -0.85 -11.08 -24.46
CA GLU A 369 -1.29 -10.76 -25.81
C GLU A 369 -0.18 -10.09 -26.62
N LYS A 370 -0.06 -10.52 -27.88
CA LYS A 370 0.93 -10.05 -28.84
C LYS A 370 0.27 -9.21 -29.91
N THR A 371 0.80 -8.02 -30.13
CA THR A 371 0.33 -7.08 -31.15
C THR A 371 1.50 -6.71 -32.08
N VAL A 372 1.33 -6.91 -33.37
CA VAL A 372 2.28 -6.42 -34.38
C VAL A 372 1.94 -4.97 -34.72
N VAL A 373 2.91 -4.08 -34.62
CA VAL A 373 2.70 -2.64 -34.85
C VAL A 373 3.74 -2.08 -35.82
N PRO A 374 3.34 -1.16 -36.72
CA PRO A 374 4.28 -0.44 -37.56
C PRO A 374 5.23 0.42 -36.72
N LEU A 375 6.51 0.47 -37.09
CA LEU A 375 7.51 1.23 -36.33
C LEU A 375 7.20 2.74 -36.32
N GLU A 376 6.50 3.28 -37.34
CA GLU A 376 6.08 4.68 -37.41
C GLU A 376 5.10 5.04 -36.28
N ASN A 377 4.31 4.08 -35.77
CA ASN A 377 3.28 4.28 -34.76
C ASN A 377 3.73 3.77 -33.36
N LEU A 378 5.02 3.49 -33.15
CA LEU A 378 5.53 2.82 -31.96
C LEU A 378 5.10 3.50 -30.66
N GLU A 379 5.30 4.81 -30.54
CA GLU A 379 5.04 5.54 -29.28
C GLU A 379 3.56 5.52 -28.91
N ALA A 380 2.69 5.75 -29.88
CA ALA A 380 1.24 5.70 -29.66
C ALA A 380 0.77 4.29 -29.31
N ALA A 381 1.26 3.28 -30.05
CA ALA A 381 0.92 1.88 -29.79
C ALA A 381 1.41 1.40 -28.42
N VAL A 382 2.61 1.77 -28.00
CA VAL A 382 3.13 1.42 -26.65
C VAL A 382 2.31 2.10 -25.56
N SER A 383 1.95 3.37 -25.73
CA SER A 383 1.09 4.09 -24.78
C SER A 383 -0.28 3.41 -24.63
N GLU A 384 -0.90 3.02 -25.74
CA GLU A 384 -2.16 2.26 -25.74
C GLU A 384 -2.02 0.91 -25.01
N GLN A 385 -0.93 0.16 -25.27
CA GLN A 385 -0.70 -1.11 -24.58
C GLN A 385 -0.53 -0.93 -23.07
N LEU A 386 0.16 0.14 -22.61
CA LEU A 386 0.29 0.45 -21.19
C LEU A 386 -1.07 0.78 -20.55
N GLU A 387 -1.94 1.51 -21.24
CA GLU A 387 -3.31 1.78 -20.78
C GLU A 387 -4.15 0.48 -20.68
N LEU A 388 -4.04 -0.39 -21.69
CA LEU A 388 -4.71 -1.70 -21.68
C LEU A 388 -4.22 -2.60 -20.55
N VAL A 389 -2.91 -2.57 -20.24
CA VAL A 389 -2.37 -3.27 -19.06
C VAL A 389 -3.01 -2.75 -17.78
N GLN A 390 -3.01 -1.43 -17.56
CA GLN A 390 -3.61 -0.81 -16.37
C GLN A 390 -5.09 -1.18 -16.22
N LYS A 391 -5.85 -1.05 -17.29
CA LYS A 391 -7.29 -1.36 -17.32
C LYS A 391 -7.55 -2.84 -17.06
N GLY A 392 -6.85 -3.73 -17.77
CA GLY A 392 -7.05 -5.18 -17.62
C GLY A 392 -6.68 -5.69 -16.24
N MET A 393 -5.65 -5.10 -15.61
CA MET A 393 -5.29 -5.40 -14.22
C MET A 393 -6.41 -5.00 -13.24
N PHE A 394 -6.95 -3.78 -13.39
CA PHE A 394 -8.05 -3.29 -12.56
C PHE A 394 -9.31 -4.14 -12.74
N GLU A 395 -9.72 -4.43 -13.98
CA GLU A 395 -10.90 -5.23 -14.28
C GLU A 395 -10.81 -6.64 -13.66
N LYS A 396 -9.65 -7.28 -13.76
CA LYS A 396 -9.42 -8.61 -13.16
C LYS A 396 -9.48 -8.56 -11.63
N ALA A 397 -8.88 -7.57 -11.00
CA ALA A 397 -8.93 -7.40 -9.55
C ALA A 397 -10.35 -7.02 -9.08
N LYS A 398 -11.07 -6.21 -9.86
CA LYS A 398 -12.47 -5.84 -9.58
C LYS A 398 -13.40 -7.05 -9.67
N GLN A 399 -13.22 -7.88 -10.68
CA GLN A 399 -13.98 -9.15 -10.81
C GLN A 399 -13.70 -10.08 -9.62
N ASN A 400 -12.43 -10.18 -9.17
CA ASN A 400 -12.10 -10.95 -7.97
C ASN A 400 -12.82 -10.41 -6.73
N LEU A 401 -12.83 -9.10 -6.53
CA LEU A 401 -13.53 -8.48 -5.40
C LEU A 401 -15.04 -8.74 -5.48
N ASP A 402 -15.66 -8.45 -6.63
CA ASP A 402 -17.11 -8.55 -6.80
C ASP A 402 -17.64 -9.98 -6.66
N ASN A 403 -16.86 -10.97 -7.08
CA ASN A 403 -17.21 -12.38 -6.98
C ASN A 403 -17.03 -12.94 -5.55
N HIS A 404 -16.39 -12.22 -4.65
CA HIS A 404 -16.07 -12.70 -3.30
C HIS A 404 -16.59 -11.73 -2.21
N ILE A 405 -17.70 -11.07 -2.47
CA ILE A 405 -18.51 -10.36 -1.47
C ILE A 405 -19.81 -11.12 -1.31
N TYR A 406 -20.04 -11.68 -0.14
CA TYR A 406 -21.21 -12.51 0.17
C TYR A 406 -22.05 -11.85 1.25
N GLU A 407 -23.36 -12.04 1.19
CA GLU A 407 -24.30 -11.60 2.20
C GLU A 407 -24.69 -12.76 3.12
N ALA A 408 -24.73 -12.53 4.43
CA ALA A 408 -25.14 -13.53 5.40
C ALA A 408 -26.15 -12.95 6.41
N HIS A 409 -27.13 -13.79 6.80
CA HIS A 409 -28.20 -13.46 7.70
C HIS A 409 -28.14 -14.23 9.03
N SER A 410 -27.13 -15.08 9.20
CA SER A 410 -26.80 -15.77 10.46
C SER A 410 -25.30 -15.94 10.63
N LEU A 411 -24.86 -16.16 11.86
CA LEU A 411 -23.45 -16.45 12.17
C LEU A 411 -22.98 -17.74 11.47
N GLU A 412 -23.83 -18.76 11.45
CA GLU A 412 -23.54 -20.04 10.82
C GLU A 412 -23.36 -19.91 9.31
N GLU A 413 -24.27 -19.19 8.65
CA GLU A 413 -24.20 -18.87 7.22
C GLU A 413 -22.92 -18.07 6.90
N ALA A 414 -22.60 -17.05 7.72
CA ALA A 414 -21.38 -16.26 7.55
C ALA A 414 -20.11 -17.12 7.65
N ARG A 415 -20.06 -18.05 8.62
CA ARG A 415 -18.96 -18.98 8.77
C ARG A 415 -18.86 -19.94 7.58
N GLN A 416 -19.97 -20.52 7.17
CA GLN A 416 -20.00 -21.45 6.02
C GLN A 416 -19.48 -20.77 4.75
N LEU A 417 -19.96 -19.57 4.42
CA LEU A 417 -19.50 -18.79 3.27
C LEU A 417 -17.99 -18.48 3.33
N GLN A 418 -17.50 -18.15 4.52
CA GLN A 418 -16.08 -17.89 4.72
C GLN A 418 -15.23 -19.15 4.54
N ASP A 419 -15.67 -20.29 5.06
CA ASP A 419 -14.94 -21.56 4.98
C ASP A 419 -14.94 -22.12 3.53
N GLU A 420 -16.02 -21.92 2.78
CA GLU A 420 -16.15 -22.42 1.41
C GLU A 420 -15.49 -21.52 0.35
N HIS A 421 -15.52 -20.20 0.55
CA HIS A 421 -15.18 -19.23 -0.51
C HIS A 421 -14.13 -18.20 -0.09
N GLY A 422 -13.97 -17.91 1.20
CA GLY A 422 -13.21 -16.76 1.65
C GLY A 422 -13.88 -15.43 1.27
N GLY A 423 -13.11 -14.35 1.22
CA GLY A 423 -13.62 -13.06 0.77
C GLY A 423 -14.18 -12.17 1.88
N PHE A 424 -15.04 -11.24 1.49
CA PHE A 424 -15.77 -10.39 2.42
C PHE A 424 -17.18 -10.93 2.65
N ILE A 425 -17.55 -11.06 3.91
CA ILE A 425 -18.92 -11.38 4.31
C ILE A 425 -19.57 -10.11 4.85
N LYS A 426 -20.66 -9.64 4.22
CA LYS A 426 -21.43 -8.50 4.70
C LYS A 426 -22.63 -8.94 5.51
N THR A 427 -22.83 -8.32 6.64
CA THR A 427 -23.99 -8.53 7.51
C THR A 427 -24.50 -7.20 8.06
N MET A 428 -25.73 -7.18 8.56
CA MET A 428 -26.13 -6.14 9.49
C MET A 428 -25.48 -6.37 10.86
N TRP A 429 -25.28 -5.31 11.64
CA TRP A 429 -24.63 -5.35 12.95
C TRP A 429 -25.27 -4.39 13.94
N CYS A 430 -25.47 -4.82 15.18
CA CYS A 430 -26.05 -4.03 16.25
C CYS A 430 -25.14 -2.93 16.82
N GLY A 431 -23.84 -3.00 16.54
CA GLY A 431 -22.82 -2.11 17.11
C GLY A 431 -22.18 -2.60 18.42
N GLU A 432 -22.59 -3.77 18.92
CA GLU A 432 -22.11 -4.28 20.22
C GLU A 432 -20.79 -5.05 20.07
N LEU A 433 -19.86 -4.81 21.00
CA LEU A 433 -18.56 -5.49 21.04
C LEU A 433 -18.69 -7.01 21.19
N GLU A 434 -19.67 -7.47 21.99
CA GLU A 434 -19.91 -8.89 22.20
C GLU A 434 -20.18 -9.64 20.88
N CYS A 435 -20.94 -9.04 19.99
CA CYS A 435 -21.21 -9.61 18.66
C CYS A 435 -19.95 -9.63 17.78
N GLU A 436 -19.11 -8.61 17.86
CA GLU A 436 -17.83 -8.59 17.15
C GLU A 436 -16.88 -9.66 17.65
N LEU A 437 -16.79 -9.86 18.97
CA LEU A 437 -15.99 -10.93 19.58
C LEU A 437 -16.51 -12.31 19.20
N LYS A 438 -17.84 -12.50 19.24
CA LYS A 438 -18.48 -13.76 18.87
C LYS A 438 -18.23 -14.10 17.38
N MET A 439 -18.29 -13.11 16.47
CA MET A 439 -17.93 -13.32 15.07
C MET A 439 -16.47 -13.76 14.91
N LYS A 440 -15.57 -13.25 15.73
CA LYS A 440 -14.17 -13.65 15.71
C LYS A 440 -13.96 -15.08 16.26
N GLU A 441 -14.59 -15.41 17.38
CA GLU A 441 -14.39 -16.68 18.08
C GLU A 441 -15.11 -17.85 17.41
N GLU A 442 -16.36 -17.66 17.00
CA GLU A 442 -17.21 -18.70 16.42
C GLU A 442 -17.24 -18.64 14.89
N GLY A 443 -17.19 -17.44 14.29
CA GLY A 443 -17.21 -17.23 12.84
C GLY A 443 -15.84 -17.23 12.19
N GLY A 444 -14.75 -17.17 12.96
CA GLY A 444 -13.37 -17.19 12.43
C GLY A 444 -12.94 -15.92 11.70
N MET A 445 -13.74 -14.86 11.75
CA MET A 445 -13.52 -13.61 11.01
C MET A 445 -13.39 -12.42 11.94
N SER A 446 -12.58 -11.43 11.53
CA SER A 446 -12.54 -10.12 12.18
C SER A 446 -13.35 -9.09 11.39
N SER A 447 -13.81 -8.04 12.09
CA SER A 447 -14.41 -6.89 11.41
C SER A 447 -13.37 -6.20 10.52
N ARG A 448 -13.79 -5.87 9.29
CA ARG A 448 -12.92 -5.13 8.38
C ARG A 448 -13.23 -3.64 8.39
N CYS A 449 -14.46 -3.30 8.03
CA CYS A 449 -14.98 -1.94 8.14
C CYS A 449 -16.50 -1.93 8.03
N MET A 450 -17.09 -0.85 8.51
CA MET A 450 -18.43 -0.41 8.12
C MET A 450 -18.25 0.44 6.86
N PRO A 451 -18.62 -0.07 5.66
CA PRO A 451 -18.37 0.64 4.41
C PRO A 451 -19.11 1.98 4.40
N LEU A 452 -18.51 3.01 3.74
CA LEU A 452 -19.17 4.32 3.62
C LEU A 452 -20.47 4.22 2.83
N LYS A 453 -20.51 3.34 1.83
CA LYS A 453 -21.74 3.01 1.11
C LYS A 453 -22.46 1.91 1.86
N GLN A 454 -23.48 2.30 2.62
CA GLN A 454 -24.32 1.39 3.40
C GLN A 454 -25.44 0.79 2.55
N GLU A 455 -25.73 -0.48 2.80
CA GLU A 455 -26.89 -1.22 2.26
C GLU A 455 -27.74 -1.72 3.42
N HIS A 456 -29.06 -1.76 3.22
CA HIS A 456 -29.98 -2.33 4.21
C HIS A 456 -30.23 -3.80 3.87
N LEU A 457 -29.63 -4.70 4.64
CA LEU A 457 -29.70 -6.15 4.43
C LEU A 457 -30.76 -6.82 5.34
N GLY A 458 -31.33 -6.07 6.30
CA GLY A 458 -32.31 -6.55 7.26
C GLY A 458 -32.36 -5.69 8.50
N ASP A 459 -33.31 -5.97 9.40
CA ASP A 459 -33.57 -5.14 10.57
C ASP A 459 -32.84 -5.57 11.83
N THR A 460 -32.26 -6.79 11.82
CA THR A 460 -31.69 -7.39 13.01
C THR A 460 -30.22 -7.84 12.80
N CYS A 461 -29.45 -7.80 13.88
CA CYS A 461 -28.11 -8.36 13.92
C CYS A 461 -28.18 -9.88 13.84
N PRO A 462 -27.53 -10.53 12.84
CA PRO A 462 -27.59 -11.99 12.68
C PRO A 462 -26.90 -12.77 13.81
N ILE A 463 -26.17 -12.07 14.70
CA ILE A 463 -25.42 -12.68 15.79
C ILE A 463 -26.26 -12.74 17.08
N CYS A 464 -27.02 -11.68 17.40
CA CYS A 464 -27.76 -11.58 18.67
C CYS A 464 -29.25 -11.31 18.53
N GLY A 465 -29.77 -11.07 17.30
CA GLY A 465 -31.18 -10.76 17.05
C GLY A 465 -31.62 -9.36 17.47
N LYS A 466 -30.78 -8.54 18.08
CA LYS A 466 -31.09 -7.13 18.41
C LYS A 466 -31.24 -6.29 17.15
N PRO A 467 -31.92 -5.12 17.22
CA PRO A 467 -32.01 -4.20 16.10
C PRO A 467 -30.62 -3.87 15.53
N ALA A 468 -30.49 -3.98 14.23
CA ALA A 468 -29.26 -3.67 13.54
C ALA A 468 -29.11 -2.15 13.33
N ARG A 469 -27.86 -1.66 13.35
CA ARG A 469 -27.54 -0.24 13.20
C ARG A 469 -26.85 0.07 11.89
N LYS A 470 -25.89 -0.78 11.48
CA LYS A 470 -25.06 -0.59 10.28
C LYS A 470 -24.75 -1.90 9.62
N MET A 471 -24.51 -1.87 8.32
CA MET A 471 -23.88 -2.95 7.60
C MET A 471 -22.38 -2.93 7.86
N ILE A 472 -21.78 -4.11 8.03
CA ILE A 472 -20.36 -4.29 8.29
C ILE A 472 -19.78 -5.41 7.42
N TYR A 473 -18.53 -5.29 7.03
CA TYR A 473 -17.76 -6.34 6.35
C TYR A 473 -16.89 -7.08 7.33
N TRP A 474 -16.93 -8.41 7.23
CA TRP A 474 -16.09 -9.36 7.96
C TRP A 474 -15.14 -10.07 7.00
N GLY A 475 -14.04 -10.60 7.51
CA GLY A 475 -13.12 -11.40 6.72
C GLY A 475 -11.89 -11.84 7.50
N ILE A 476 -11.17 -12.80 6.92
CA ILE A 476 -9.84 -13.17 7.38
C ILE A 476 -8.84 -12.16 6.79
N ALA A 477 -7.90 -11.70 7.58
CA ALA A 477 -6.95 -10.66 7.18
C ALA A 477 -5.49 -11.06 7.41
N TYR A 478 -4.60 -10.38 6.69
CA TYR A 478 -3.15 -10.44 6.87
C TYR A 478 -2.67 -9.71 8.12
#